data_ff4fb4d547bb4e72e523687eea588577
#
_entry.id   ff4fb4d547bb4e72e523687eea588577
#
_cell.length_a   1.000
_cell.length_b   1.000
_cell.length_c   1.000
_cell.angle_alpha   90.00
_cell.angle_beta   90.00
_cell.angle_gamma   90.00
#
_symmetry.space_group_name_H-M   'P 1'
#
loop_
_entity.id
_entity.type
_entity.pdbx_description
1 polymer ?
#
loop_
_entity_poly.entity_id
_entity_poly.type
_entity_poly.pdbx_seq_one_letter_code
_entity_poly.pdbx_strand_id
1 'polypeptide(L)'
;MILTYFIQDAKRGGAGIEDLPAIMSASVENTMKHLSNLSAVTADKAHQLTALTEKILYTEAGSRAASETDSDSIKYGLVNIRQFQIHLGLVSKEVSNCGNRLSALDQDLLKHLTELQTTIGSQLAVPSTDVYPQFVKLALTWQGFQEEMVILAQLNALVRALHGHTKCQAKLPTRRLEEEFYDASAASDDERNELSSQGTINTDDFECQLVCPGDVENYDAVPLEYAGFCPVALVSGQGFVLPGNRRIGYLRYEGKFFSPSTGKKVQRISRH
;
A
#
# COMPACT_ATOMS: atom_id res chain seq x y z
N MET A 1 24.09 -10.62 3.12
CA MET A 1 24.13 -11.60 2.02
C MET A 1 24.40 -10.92 0.67
N ILE A 2 23.67 -9.86 0.27
CA ILE A 2 23.90 -9.15 -1.00
C ILE A 2 25.31 -8.50 -1.04
N LEU A 3 25.71 -7.81 0.03
CA LEU A 3 27.04 -7.19 0.12
C LEU A 3 28.17 -8.21 0.00
N THR A 4 28.01 -9.37 0.63
CA THR A 4 28.99 -10.47 0.56
C THR A 4 29.07 -11.06 -0.85
N TYR A 5 27.94 -11.13 -1.54
CA TYR A 5 27.88 -11.60 -2.93
C TYR A 5 28.62 -10.63 -3.86
N PHE A 6 28.36 -9.33 -3.74
CA PHE A 6 29.05 -8.30 -4.55
C PHE A 6 30.56 -8.23 -4.30
N ILE A 7 31.00 -8.32 -3.05
CA ILE A 7 32.44 -8.34 -2.72
C ILE A 7 33.12 -9.60 -3.27
N GLN A 8 32.44 -10.74 -3.25
CA GLN A 8 32.97 -11.98 -3.80
C GLN A 8 32.95 -11.97 -5.34
N ASP A 9 31.93 -11.37 -5.96
CA ASP A 9 31.81 -11.33 -7.40
C ASP A 9 32.76 -10.29 -8.03
N ALA A 10 32.95 -9.14 -7.40
CA ALA A 10 33.95 -8.15 -7.77
C ALA A 10 35.39 -8.74 -7.68
N LYS A 11 35.66 -9.59 -6.70
CA LYS A 11 36.94 -10.32 -6.60
C LYS A 11 37.13 -11.40 -7.69
N ARG A 12 36.05 -11.83 -8.35
CA ARG A 12 36.06 -12.82 -9.43
C ARG A 12 36.07 -12.21 -10.84
N GLY A 13 36.19 -10.87 -10.95
CA GLY A 13 36.10 -10.17 -12.22
C GLY A 13 34.67 -10.08 -12.76
N GLY A 14 33.68 -10.20 -11.86
CA GLY A 14 32.25 -9.96 -12.14
C GLY A 14 31.91 -8.49 -12.29
N ALA A 15 30.60 -8.20 -12.31
CA ALA A 15 29.99 -6.89 -12.56
C ALA A 15 30.80 -5.71 -12.02
N GLY A 16 31.11 -4.75 -12.88
CA GLY A 16 31.78 -3.52 -12.51
C GLY A 16 30.87 -2.57 -11.71
N ILE A 17 31.43 -1.48 -11.23
CA ILE A 17 30.67 -0.38 -10.58
C ILE A 17 29.55 0.12 -11.51
N GLU A 18 29.78 0.05 -12.83
CA GLU A 18 28.84 0.48 -13.88
C GLU A 18 27.57 -0.37 -13.93
N ASP A 19 27.62 -1.62 -13.49
CA ASP A 19 26.47 -2.53 -13.49
C ASP A 19 25.61 -2.43 -12.22
N LEU A 20 26.12 -1.81 -11.16
CA LEU A 20 25.45 -1.72 -9.87
C LEU A 20 24.06 -1.07 -9.93
N PRO A 21 23.88 0.09 -10.62
CA PRO A 21 22.56 0.70 -10.75
C PRO A 21 21.54 -0.23 -11.40
N ALA A 22 21.93 -0.93 -12.47
CA ALA A 22 21.05 -1.86 -13.18
C ALA A 22 20.65 -3.05 -12.31
N ILE A 23 21.57 -3.62 -11.54
CA ILE A 23 21.31 -4.74 -10.63
C ILE A 23 20.37 -4.31 -9.49
N MET A 24 20.58 -3.13 -8.93
CA MET A 24 19.73 -2.60 -7.87
C MET A 24 18.32 -2.28 -8.38
N SER A 25 18.20 -1.69 -9.57
CA SER A 25 16.93 -1.43 -10.23
C SER A 25 16.16 -2.72 -10.53
N ALA A 26 16.81 -3.75 -11.02
CA ALA A 26 16.20 -5.07 -11.21
C ALA A 26 15.73 -5.69 -9.88
N SER A 27 16.46 -5.48 -8.80
CA SER A 27 16.05 -5.93 -7.46
C SER A 27 14.81 -5.18 -6.97
N VAL A 28 14.71 -3.86 -7.19
CA VAL A 28 13.50 -3.06 -6.89
C VAL A 28 12.30 -3.58 -7.67
N GLU A 29 12.46 -3.79 -8.98
CA GLU A 29 11.40 -4.30 -9.85
C GLU A 29 10.89 -5.67 -9.39
N ASN A 30 11.80 -6.59 -9.08
CA ASN A 30 11.44 -7.91 -8.58
C ASN A 30 10.69 -7.83 -7.22
N THR A 31 11.12 -6.94 -6.34
CA THR A 31 10.46 -6.70 -5.04
C THR A 31 9.06 -6.14 -5.24
N MET A 32 8.89 -5.17 -6.15
CA MET A 32 7.57 -4.62 -6.50
C MET A 32 6.65 -5.68 -7.09
N LYS A 33 7.15 -6.59 -7.93
CA LYS A 33 6.38 -7.71 -8.46
C LYS A 33 5.91 -8.66 -7.37
N HIS A 34 6.76 -8.97 -6.40
CA HIS A 34 6.37 -9.79 -5.24
C HIS A 34 5.29 -9.09 -4.39
N LEU A 35 5.44 -7.80 -4.12
CA LEU A 35 4.45 -7.00 -3.39
C LEU A 35 3.12 -6.93 -4.13
N SER A 36 3.13 -6.75 -5.44
CA SER A 36 1.91 -6.75 -6.26
C SER A 36 1.16 -8.08 -6.15
N ASN A 37 1.86 -9.20 -6.22
CA ASN A 37 1.25 -10.52 -6.06
C ASN A 37 0.66 -10.71 -4.65
N LEU A 38 1.38 -10.29 -3.60
CA LEU A 38 0.87 -10.34 -2.22
C LEU A 38 -0.36 -9.45 -2.05
N SER A 39 -0.34 -8.26 -2.63
CA SER A 39 -1.45 -7.31 -2.59
C SER A 39 -2.69 -7.87 -3.28
N ALA A 40 -2.54 -8.50 -4.44
CA ALA A 40 -3.65 -9.13 -5.17
C ALA A 40 -4.31 -10.25 -4.35
N VAL A 41 -3.53 -11.20 -3.82
CA VAL A 41 -4.04 -12.28 -2.98
C VAL A 41 -4.73 -11.76 -1.72
N THR A 42 -4.18 -10.70 -1.12
CA THR A 42 -4.74 -10.07 0.08
C THR A 42 -6.04 -9.33 -0.25
N ALA A 43 -6.12 -8.68 -1.41
CA ALA A 43 -7.33 -7.99 -1.88
C ALA A 43 -8.47 -8.97 -2.11
N ASP A 44 -8.24 -10.09 -2.80
CA ASP A 44 -9.25 -11.11 -3.03
C ASP A 44 -9.86 -11.63 -1.72
N LYS A 45 -9.00 -11.91 -0.72
CA LYS A 45 -9.47 -12.32 0.61
C LYS A 45 -10.26 -11.24 1.33
N ALA A 46 -9.80 -9.99 1.24
CA ALA A 46 -10.52 -8.87 1.84
C ALA A 46 -11.90 -8.69 1.19
N HIS A 47 -12.02 -8.86 -0.12
CA HIS A 47 -13.29 -8.80 -0.85
C HIS A 47 -14.24 -9.91 -0.41
N GLN A 48 -13.75 -11.15 -0.29
CA GLN A 48 -14.54 -12.29 0.21
C GLN A 48 -15.07 -12.05 1.63
N LEU A 49 -14.20 -11.63 2.55
CA LEU A 49 -14.61 -11.33 3.94
C LEU A 49 -15.57 -10.14 4.02
N THR A 50 -15.39 -9.14 3.16
CA THR A 50 -16.30 -7.99 3.08
C THR A 50 -17.68 -8.43 2.60
N ALA A 51 -17.77 -9.30 1.57
CA ALA A 51 -19.02 -9.84 1.08
C ALA A 51 -19.75 -10.67 2.16
N LEU A 52 -19.04 -11.51 2.91
CA LEU A 52 -19.59 -12.23 4.05
C LEU A 52 -20.11 -11.29 5.13
N THR A 53 -19.32 -10.25 5.47
CA THR A 53 -19.72 -9.23 6.45
C THR A 53 -21.01 -8.52 6.04
N GLU A 54 -21.12 -8.14 4.76
CA GLU A 54 -22.32 -7.49 4.24
C GLU A 54 -23.55 -8.39 4.30
N LYS A 55 -23.39 -9.67 3.98
CA LYS A 55 -24.48 -10.66 4.11
C LYS A 55 -24.94 -10.78 5.56
N ILE A 56 -24.02 -10.91 6.50
CA ILE A 56 -24.35 -11.02 7.93
C ILE A 56 -25.06 -9.76 8.44
N LEU A 57 -24.56 -8.57 8.07
CA LEU A 57 -25.10 -7.31 8.58
C LEU A 57 -26.42 -6.91 7.93
N TYR A 58 -26.69 -7.34 6.69
CA TYR A 58 -27.75 -6.74 5.88
C TYR A 58 -28.81 -7.71 5.40
N THR A 59 -28.64 -9.02 5.61
CA THR A 59 -29.66 -10.01 5.31
C THR A 59 -30.18 -10.68 6.58
N GLU A 60 -31.52 -10.91 6.64
CA GLU A 60 -32.11 -11.63 7.77
C GLU A 60 -31.61 -13.08 7.84
N ALA A 61 -31.36 -13.71 6.67
CA ALA A 61 -30.81 -15.05 6.59
C ALA A 61 -29.39 -15.11 7.15
N GLY A 62 -28.53 -14.15 6.80
CA GLY A 62 -27.16 -14.07 7.30
C GLY A 62 -27.10 -13.80 8.80
N SER A 63 -27.95 -12.91 9.30
CA SER A 63 -28.02 -12.59 10.73
C SER A 63 -28.51 -13.76 11.59
N ARG A 64 -29.34 -14.66 11.03
CA ARG A 64 -29.82 -15.87 11.72
C ARG A 64 -28.86 -17.05 11.59
N ALA A 65 -28.09 -17.13 10.49
CA ALA A 65 -27.19 -18.25 10.22
C ALA A 65 -25.85 -18.13 10.92
N ALA A 66 -25.37 -16.89 11.13
CA ALA A 66 -24.08 -16.65 11.78
C ALA A 66 -24.20 -16.80 13.29
N SER A 67 -23.43 -17.71 13.88
CA SER A 67 -23.24 -17.74 15.33
C SER A 67 -22.42 -16.52 15.77
N GLU A 68 -22.52 -16.14 17.05
CA GLU A 68 -21.73 -15.04 17.61
C GLU A 68 -20.23 -15.28 17.43
N THR A 69 -19.80 -16.52 17.63
CA THR A 69 -18.39 -16.95 17.43
C THR A 69 -17.92 -16.81 15.98
N ASP A 70 -18.78 -17.15 15.00
CA ASP A 70 -18.47 -17.00 13.58
C ASP A 70 -18.38 -15.51 13.19
N SER A 71 -19.29 -14.69 13.71
CA SER A 71 -19.30 -13.24 13.51
C SER A 71 -18.01 -12.59 14.00
N ASP A 72 -17.56 -12.95 15.20
CA ASP A 72 -16.33 -12.42 15.77
C ASP A 72 -15.08 -12.89 15.00
N SER A 73 -15.06 -14.13 14.57
CA SER A 73 -13.97 -14.66 13.73
C SER A 73 -13.83 -13.90 12.41
N ILE A 74 -14.96 -13.56 11.77
CA ILE A 74 -14.99 -12.77 10.54
C ILE A 74 -14.54 -11.34 10.79
N LYS A 75 -14.99 -10.70 11.88
CA LYS A 75 -14.56 -9.34 12.28
C LYS A 75 -13.03 -9.29 12.43
N TYR A 76 -12.46 -10.18 13.25
CA TYR A 76 -11.01 -10.25 13.45
C TYR A 76 -10.26 -10.54 12.14
N GLY A 77 -10.77 -11.45 11.33
CA GLY A 77 -10.20 -11.76 10.03
C GLY A 77 -10.19 -10.54 9.10
N LEU A 78 -11.32 -9.81 9.02
CA LEU A 78 -11.45 -8.63 8.18
C LEU A 78 -10.54 -7.48 8.68
N VAL A 79 -10.51 -7.22 9.99
CA VAL A 79 -9.60 -6.21 10.58
C VAL A 79 -8.15 -6.53 10.24
N ASN A 80 -7.72 -7.77 10.48
CA ASN A 80 -6.35 -8.18 10.23
C ASN A 80 -5.97 -8.05 8.76
N ILE A 81 -6.84 -8.45 7.83
CA ILE A 81 -6.53 -8.40 6.41
C ILE A 81 -6.51 -6.96 5.90
N ARG A 82 -7.39 -6.09 6.40
CA ARG A 82 -7.40 -4.66 6.04
C ARG A 82 -6.16 -3.93 6.58
N GLN A 83 -5.72 -4.22 7.80
CA GLN A 83 -4.45 -3.72 8.34
C GLN A 83 -3.27 -4.20 7.50
N PHE A 84 -3.28 -5.45 7.08
CA PHE A 84 -2.24 -6.00 6.23
C PHE A 84 -2.19 -5.34 4.85
N GLN A 85 -3.35 -5.03 4.24
CA GLN A 85 -3.41 -4.27 2.98
C GLN A 85 -2.77 -2.88 3.13
N ILE A 86 -3.09 -2.16 4.22
CA ILE A 86 -2.48 -0.85 4.50
C ILE A 86 -0.96 -0.99 4.63
N HIS A 87 -0.51 -2.00 5.36
CA HIS A 87 0.92 -2.25 5.55
C HIS A 87 1.64 -2.57 4.24
N LEU A 88 1.06 -3.43 3.38
CA LEU A 88 1.59 -3.70 2.04
C LEU A 88 1.69 -2.43 1.19
N GLY A 89 0.70 -1.54 1.27
CA GLY A 89 0.73 -0.25 0.59
C GLY A 89 1.88 0.65 1.05
N LEU A 90 2.14 0.71 2.36
CA LEU A 90 3.26 1.47 2.91
C LEU A 90 4.61 0.91 2.48
N VAL A 91 4.78 -0.42 2.51
CA VAL A 91 6.00 -1.08 2.05
C VAL A 91 6.21 -0.87 0.55
N SER A 92 5.14 -0.98 -0.26
CA SER A 92 5.19 -0.72 -1.70
C SER A 92 5.63 0.71 -2.01
N LYS A 93 5.10 1.69 -1.27
CA LYS A 93 5.50 3.09 -1.40
C LYS A 93 6.97 3.28 -1.09
N GLU A 94 7.50 2.63 -0.04
CA GLU A 94 8.91 2.76 0.32
C GLU A 94 9.84 2.08 -0.70
N VAL A 95 9.45 0.93 -1.26
CA VAL A 95 10.20 0.31 -2.37
C VAL A 95 10.22 1.22 -3.60
N SER A 96 9.09 1.87 -3.92
CA SER A 96 9.03 2.86 -5.01
C SER A 96 9.93 4.07 -4.74
N ASN A 97 9.93 4.60 -3.51
CA ASN A 97 10.82 5.70 -3.11
C ASN A 97 12.30 5.31 -3.25
N CYS A 98 12.67 4.09 -2.85
CA CYS A 98 14.02 3.55 -3.04
C CYS A 98 14.38 3.52 -4.53
N GLY A 99 13.48 3.06 -5.40
CA GLY A 99 13.66 3.09 -6.84
C GLY A 99 13.91 4.49 -7.42
N ASN A 100 13.15 5.48 -6.94
CA ASN A 100 13.33 6.88 -7.34
C ASN A 100 14.69 7.44 -6.91
N ARG A 101 15.12 7.15 -5.66
CA ARG A 101 16.45 7.58 -5.17
C ARG A 101 17.58 6.91 -5.95
N LEU A 102 17.44 5.61 -6.29
CA LEU A 102 18.41 4.91 -7.12
C LEU A 102 18.52 5.50 -8.53
N SER A 103 17.39 5.88 -9.13
CA SER A 103 17.39 6.54 -10.44
C SER A 103 18.10 7.91 -10.39
N ALA A 104 17.91 8.68 -9.32
CA ALA A 104 18.62 9.94 -9.13
C ALA A 104 20.13 9.72 -8.98
N LEU A 105 20.54 8.73 -8.16
CA LEU A 105 21.96 8.39 -7.97
C LEU A 105 22.61 7.92 -9.28
N ASP A 106 21.90 7.18 -10.12
CA ASP A 106 22.40 6.74 -11.43
C ASP A 106 22.64 7.93 -12.37
N GLN A 107 21.71 8.90 -12.40
CA GLN A 107 21.88 10.14 -13.15
C GLN A 107 23.09 10.96 -12.66
N ASP A 108 23.26 11.07 -11.33
CA ASP A 108 24.40 11.75 -10.75
C ASP A 108 25.70 11.04 -11.05
N LEU A 109 25.73 9.69 -11.04
CA LEU A 109 26.90 8.90 -11.42
C LEU A 109 27.32 9.18 -12.86
N LEU A 110 26.37 9.08 -13.80
CA LEU A 110 26.64 9.36 -15.22
C LEU A 110 27.15 10.78 -15.45
N LYS A 111 26.55 11.76 -14.77
CA LYS A 111 26.97 13.16 -14.83
C LYS A 111 28.41 13.33 -14.33
N HIS A 112 28.72 12.80 -13.14
CA HIS A 112 30.05 12.93 -12.54
C HIS A 112 31.13 12.21 -13.33
N LEU A 113 30.82 11.04 -13.93
CA LEU A 113 31.72 10.33 -14.83
C LEU A 113 31.99 11.15 -16.11
N THR A 114 30.96 11.76 -16.69
CA THR A 114 31.11 12.61 -17.87
C THR A 114 31.95 13.88 -17.56
N GLU A 115 31.70 14.53 -16.40
CA GLU A 115 32.49 15.65 -15.93
C GLU A 115 33.97 15.26 -15.76
N LEU A 116 34.24 14.10 -15.15
CA LEU A 116 35.58 13.58 -14.95
C LEU A 116 36.25 13.27 -16.30
N GLN A 117 35.59 12.60 -17.22
CA GLN A 117 36.10 12.33 -18.56
C GLN A 117 36.42 13.60 -19.33
N THR A 118 35.57 14.62 -19.21
CA THR A 118 35.81 15.93 -19.85
C THR A 118 37.03 16.64 -19.25
N THR A 119 37.18 16.57 -17.91
CA THR A 119 38.33 17.21 -17.20
C THR A 119 39.64 16.51 -17.54
N ILE A 120 39.66 15.18 -17.62
CA ILE A 120 40.88 14.44 -17.97
C ILE A 120 41.17 14.58 -19.47
N GLY A 121 40.17 14.49 -20.33
CA GLY A 121 40.29 14.65 -21.77
C GLY A 121 41.41 13.80 -22.38
N SER A 122 42.15 14.44 -23.30
CA SER A 122 43.37 13.87 -23.93
C SER A 122 44.65 14.37 -23.26
N GLN A 123 44.58 14.97 -22.06
CA GLN A 123 45.74 15.56 -21.38
C GLN A 123 46.62 14.45 -20.78
N LEU A 124 47.93 14.54 -20.97
CA LEU A 124 48.92 13.63 -20.39
C LEU A 124 49.09 13.82 -18.88
N ALA A 125 48.75 14.99 -18.35
CA ALA A 125 48.78 15.31 -16.92
C ALA A 125 47.70 16.36 -16.60
N VAL A 126 46.89 16.10 -15.58
CA VAL A 126 45.85 17.01 -15.08
C VAL A 126 46.21 17.43 -13.64
N PRO A 127 46.07 18.71 -13.26
CA PRO A 127 46.31 19.15 -11.88
C PRO A 127 45.38 18.39 -10.91
N SER A 128 45.94 17.95 -9.79
CA SER A 128 45.17 17.25 -8.76
C SER A 128 44.06 18.14 -8.17
N THR A 129 44.21 19.45 -8.17
CA THR A 129 43.20 20.42 -7.76
C THR A 129 41.92 20.36 -8.58
N ASP A 130 41.98 19.94 -9.83
CA ASP A 130 40.86 19.91 -10.76
C ASP A 130 40.15 18.54 -10.73
N VAL A 131 40.90 17.49 -10.43
CA VAL A 131 40.40 16.10 -10.44
C VAL A 131 39.90 15.67 -9.03
N TYR A 132 40.57 16.14 -7.97
CA TYR A 132 40.21 15.72 -6.61
C TYR A 132 38.74 16.02 -6.23
N PRO A 133 38.14 17.19 -6.51
CA PRO A 133 36.74 17.47 -6.24
C PRO A 133 35.79 16.52 -6.95
N GLN A 134 36.18 16.03 -8.14
CA GLN A 134 35.35 15.10 -8.95
C GLN A 134 35.33 13.71 -8.32
N PHE A 135 36.49 13.24 -7.83
CA PHE A 135 36.54 11.99 -7.08
C PHE A 135 35.74 12.03 -5.78
N VAL A 136 35.69 13.18 -5.10
CA VAL A 136 34.88 13.39 -3.92
C VAL A 136 33.39 13.24 -4.26
N LYS A 137 32.92 13.83 -5.37
CA LYS A 137 31.54 13.68 -5.84
C LYS A 137 31.20 12.21 -6.13
N LEU A 138 32.07 11.51 -6.86
CA LEU A 138 31.89 10.07 -7.14
C LEU A 138 31.86 9.23 -5.87
N ALA A 139 32.71 9.54 -4.89
CA ALA A 139 32.70 8.85 -3.60
C ALA A 139 31.39 9.06 -2.83
N LEU A 140 30.82 10.27 -2.85
CA LEU A 140 29.53 10.56 -2.24
C LEU A 140 28.37 9.83 -2.96
N THR A 141 28.37 9.81 -4.29
CA THR A 141 27.40 9.03 -5.06
C THR A 141 27.51 7.54 -4.75
N TRP A 142 28.71 7.01 -4.64
CA TRP A 142 28.97 5.63 -4.23
C TRP A 142 28.42 5.34 -2.83
N GLN A 143 28.65 6.25 -1.88
CA GLN A 143 28.08 6.12 -0.53
C GLN A 143 26.55 6.07 -0.58
N GLY A 144 25.91 6.91 -1.39
CA GLY A 144 24.45 6.87 -1.61
C GLY A 144 23.97 5.51 -2.08
N PHE A 145 24.64 4.89 -3.05
CA PHE A 145 24.31 3.51 -3.47
C PHE A 145 24.45 2.49 -2.34
N GLN A 146 25.48 2.61 -1.50
CA GLN A 146 25.63 1.70 -0.35
C GLN A 146 24.50 1.85 0.66
N GLU A 147 24.05 3.06 0.94
CA GLU A 147 22.94 3.34 1.85
C GLU A 147 21.62 2.76 1.29
N GLU A 148 21.33 3.00 0.01
CA GLU A 148 20.13 2.44 -0.62
C GLU A 148 20.18 0.90 -0.72
N MET A 149 21.35 0.32 -0.92
CA MET A 149 21.51 -1.16 -0.92
C MET A 149 21.13 -1.77 0.43
N VAL A 150 21.48 -1.13 1.53
CA VAL A 150 21.11 -1.59 2.88
C VAL A 150 19.59 -1.51 3.06
N ILE A 151 18.97 -0.40 2.66
CA ILE A 151 17.51 -0.21 2.72
C ILE A 151 16.81 -1.27 1.86
N LEU A 152 17.23 -1.47 0.63
CA LEU A 152 16.66 -2.45 -0.29
C LEU A 152 16.81 -3.88 0.24
N ALA A 153 17.93 -4.22 0.87
CA ALA A 153 18.13 -5.53 1.50
C ALA A 153 17.15 -5.76 2.66
N GLN A 154 16.88 -4.74 3.48
CA GLN A 154 15.90 -4.80 4.56
C GLN A 154 14.47 -4.92 4.02
N LEU A 155 14.10 -4.15 2.99
CA LEU A 155 12.80 -4.24 2.32
C LEU A 155 12.57 -5.64 1.72
N ASN A 156 13.58 -6.20 1.06
CA ASN A 156 13.52 -7.56 0.53
C ASN A 156 13.36 -8.63 1.61
N ALA A 157 14.00 -8.46 2.77
CA ALA A 157 13.84 -9.36 3.90
C ALA A 157 12.42 -9.26 4.49
N LEU A 158 11.90 -8.04 4.61
CA LEU A 158 10.54 -7.77 5.07
C LEU A 158 9.50 -8.42 4.14
N VAL A 159 9.60 -8.19 2.82
CA VAL A 159 8.66 -8.75 1.83
C VAL A 159 8.65 -10.29 1.89
N ARG A 160 9.80 -10.92 2.07
CA ARG A 160 9.87 -12.38 2.27
C ARG A 160 9.17 -12.84 3.54
N ALA A 161 9.31 -12.10 4.64
CA ALA A 161 8.62 -12.41 5.89
C ALA A 161 7.10 -12.26 5.75
N LEU A 162 6.64 -11.21 5.06
CA LEU A 162 5.22 -10.97 4.78
C LEU A 162 4.58 -12.09 3.95
N HIS A 163 5.34 -12.70 3.02
CA HIS A 163 4.85 -13.86 2.26
C HIS A 163 4.49 -15.06 3.17
N GLY A 164 5.24 -15.27 4.23
CA GLY A 164 4.91 -16.30 5.23
C GLY A 164 3.61 -16.01 5.98
N HIS A 165 3.34 -14.73 6.25
CA HIS A 165 2.14 -14.30 6.97
C HIS A 165 0.84 -14.53 6.18
N THR A 166 0.84 -14.32 4.86
CA THR A 166 -0.34 -14.58 4.01
C THR A 166 -0.81 -16.02 4.04
N LYS A 167 0.10 -16.98 4.21
CA LYS A 167 -0.24 -18.40 4.34
C LYS A 167 -1.00 -18.70 5.64
N CYS A 168 -0.71 -17.97 6.71
CA CYS A 168 -1.43 -18.11 7.98
C CYS A 168 -2.84 -17.51 7.91
N GLN A 169 -3.01 -16.40 7.20
CA GLN A 169 -4.31 -15.76 7.00
C GLN A 169 -5.27 -16.59 6.13
N ALA A 170 -4.74 -17.51 5.30
CA ALA A 170 -5.54 -18.40 4.48
C ALA A 170 -6.38 -19.42 5.28
N LYS A 171 -6.11 -19.57 6.59
CA LYS A 171 -6.75 -20.53 7.49
C LYS A 171 -7.87 -19.91 8.34
N LEU A 172 -8.57 -18.89 7.83
CA LEU A 172 -9.73 -18.36 8.54
C LEU A 172 -10.78 -19.48 8.71
N PRO A 173 -11.47 -19.56 9.86
CA PRO A 173 -12.45 -20.63 10.14
C PRO A 173 -13.75 -20.45 9.39
N THR A 174 -13.68 -20.04 8.13
CA THR A 174 -14.81 -19.68 7.27
C THR A 174 -15.37 -20.85 6.49
N ARG A 175 -14.79 -22.06 6.60
CA ARG A 175 -15.14 -23.19 5.74
C ARG A 175 -16.64 -23.51 5.74
N ARG A 176 -17.29 -23.42 6.89
CA ARG A 176 -18.74 -23.64 6.98
C ARG A 176 -19.55 -22.50 6.37
N LEU A 177 -19.08 -21.26 6.56
CA LEU A 177 -19.72 -20.08 6.00
C LEU A 177 -19.41 -19.93 4.51
N GLU A 178 -18.22 -20.35 4.06
CA GLU A 178 -17.85 -20.41 2.65
C GLU A 178 -18.74 -21.40 1.89
N GLU A 179 -19.06 -22.56 2.45
CA GLU A 179 -19.95 -23.56 1.84
C GLU A 179 -21.42 -23.07 1.79
N GLU A 180 -21.88 -22.39 2.83
CA GLU A 180 -23.26 -21.85 2.90
C GLU A 180 -23.46 -20.57 2.04
N PHE A 181 -22.38 -19.80 1.81
CA PHE A 181 -22.41 -18.50 1.12
C PHE A 181 -21.55 -18.45 -0.15
N TYR A 182 -21.16 -19.60 -0.69
CA TYR A 182 -20.28 -19.72 -1.86
C TYR A 182 -20.75 -18.96 -3.11
N ASP A 183 -22.04 -18.69 -3.24
CA ASP A 183 -22.66 -17.93 -4.34
C ASP A 183 -22.48 -16.39 -4.25
N ALA A 184 -21.77 -15.89 -3.26
CA ALA A 184 -21.47 -14.46 -3.19
C ALA A 184 -20.31 -14.12 -4.11
N SER A 185 -20.61 -13.68 -5.30
CA SER A 185 -19.66 -12.93 -6.12
C SER A 185 -18.97 -11.87 -5.26
N ALA A 186 -17.69 -12.06 -4.96
CA ALA A 186 -16.92 -11.15 -4.16
C ALA A 186 -16.55 -9.93 -5.01
N ALA A 187 -17.50 -8.98 -5.13
CA ALA A 187 -17.26 -7.72 -5.81
C ALA A 187 -16.05 -7.00 -5.19
N SER A 188 -15.20 -6.42 -6.02
CA SER A 188 -14.11 -5.56 -5.57
C SER A 188 -14.64 -4.33 -4.83
N ASP A 189 -13.79 -3.67 -4.04
CA ASP A 189 -14.19 -2.42 -3.36
C ASP A 189 -14.63 -1.34 -4.36
N ASP A 190 -14.03 -1.30 -5.56
CA ASP A 190 -14.41 -0.37 -6.62
C ASP A 190 -15.79 -0.68 -7.20
N GLU A 191 -16.08 -1.94 -7.49
CA GLU A 191 -17.40 -2.37 -7.97
C GLU A 191 -18.48 -2.11 -6.93
N ARG A 192 -18.23 -2.34 -5.65
CA ARG A 192 -19.13 -1.98 -4.55
C ARG A 192 -19.39 -0.50 -4.47
N ASN A 193 -18.34 0.30 -4.63
CA ASN A 193 -18.43 1.75 -4.64
C ASN A 193 -19.28 2.24 -5.82
N GLU A 194 -19.19 1.61 -6.98
CA GLU A 194 -20.05 1.91 -8.12
C GLU A 194 -21.51 1.59 -7.85
N LEU A 195 -21.80 0.40 -7.34
CA LEU A 195 -23.15 -0.03 -7.02
C LEU A 195 -23.81 0.80 -5.91
N SER A 196 -23.03 1.27 -4.94
CA SER A 196 -23.52 2.06 -3.81
C SER A 196 -23.55 3.57 -4.04
N SER A 197 -23.01 4.07 -5.18
CA SER A 197 -22.98 5.51 -5.52
C SER A 197 -24.34 6.11 -5.88
N GLN A 198 -25.37 5.29 -6.06
CA GLN A 198 -26.72 5.74 -6.46
C GLN A 198 -27.55 6.37 -5.33
N GLY A 199 -27.00 6.51 -4.11
CA GLY A 199 -27.72 7.08 -2.96
C GLY A 199 -27.19 8.44 -2.58
N THR A 200 -28.01 9.47 -2.62
CA THR A 200 -27.72 10.78 -2.03
C THR A 200 -27.76 10.69 -0.49
N ILE A 201 -26.74 11.23 0.16
CA ILE A 201 -26.73 11.39 1.60
C ILE A 201 -27.59 12.62 1.93
N ASN A 202 -28.67 12.43 2.66
CA ASN A 202 -29.43 13.57 3.22
C ASN A 202 -28.78 13.95 4.56
N THR A 203 -28.27 15.17 4.65
CA THR A 203 -27.62 15.73 5.83
C THR A 203 -28.47 16.78 6.55
N ASP A 204 -29.72 17.03 6.11
CA ASP A 204 -30.56 18.10 6.66
C ASP A 204 -30.86 17.93 8.17
N ASP A 205 -30.82 16.70 8.66
CA ASP A 205 -31.08 16.39 10.08
C ASP A 205 -29.79 16.24 10.92
N PHE A 206 -28.60 16.60 10.35
CA PHE A 206 -27.32 16.34 11.02
C PHE A 206 -26.44 17.59 11.13
N GLU A 207 -25.66 17.66 12.20
CA GLU A 207 -24.61 18.68 12.38
C GLU A 207 -23.37 18.43 11.51
N CYS A 208 -23.48 17.64 10.44
CA CYS A 208 -22.40 17.31 9.54
C CYS A 208 -22.63 17.89 8.15
N GLN A 209 -21.54 18.30 7.50
CA GLN A 209 -21.55 18.83 6.14
C GLN A 209 -21.11 17.75 5.16
N LEU A 210 -21.89 17.53 4.09
CA LEU A 210 -21.47 16.71 2.97
C LEU A 210 -20.48 17.50 2.10
N VAL A 211 -19.34 16.90 1.81
CA VAL A 211 -18.27 17.41 0.94
C VAL A 211 -18.14 16.49 -0.25
N CYS A 212 -18.47 16.97 -1.44
CA CYS A 212 -18.44 16.19 -2.66
C CYS A 212 -17.11 16.34 -3.43
N PRO A 213 -16.78 15.41 -4.35
CA PRO A 213 -15.69 15.60 -5.27
C PRO A 213 -15.89 16.90 -6.07
N GLY A 214 -14.96 17.82 -5.99
CA GLY A 214 -15.06 19.14 -6.61
C GLY A 214 -15.25 20.31 -5.63
N ASP A 215 -15.67 20.05 -4.39
CA ASP A 215 -15.81 21.10 -3.37
C ASP A 215 -14.45 21.43 -2.72
N VAL A 216 -13.47 20.55 -2.84
CA VAL A 216 -12.14 20.69 -2.21
C VAL A 216 -11.04 20.37 -3.23
N GLU A 217 -10.05 21.26 -3.35
CA GLU A 217 -8.81 20.95 -4.06
C GLU A 217 -8.10 19.75 -3.40
N ASN A 218 -7.59 18.81 -4.22
CA ASN A 218 -6.96 17.59 -3.75
C ASN A 218 -7.86 16.68 -2.90
N TYR A 219 -9.11 16.52 -3.32
CA TYR A 219 -10.10 15.67 -2.64
C TYR A 219 -9.57 14.29 -2.23
N ASP A 220 -8.75 13.65 -3.06
CA ASP A 220 -8.15 12.34 -2.79
C ASP A 220 -7.06 12.37 -1.70
N ALA A 221 -6.50 13.53 -1.41
CA ALA A 221 -5.47 13.72 -0.40
C ALA A 221 -6.03 14.16 0.96
N VAL A 222 -7.35 14.32 1.09
CA VAL A 222 -8.01 14.69 2.35
C VAL A 222 -7.75 13.60 3.40
N PRO A 223 -7.23 13.96 4.59
CA PRO A 223 -7.00 12.99 5.66
C PRO A 223 -8.35 12.49 6.20
N LEU A 224 -8.58 11.18 6.06
CA LEU A 224 -9.81 10.53 6.52
C LEU A 224 -9.61 9.89 7.88
N GLU A 225 -10.56 10.12 8.80
CA GLU A 225 -10.63 9.39 10.07
C GLU A 225 -10.88 7.89 9.80
N TYR A 226 -10.46 7.06 10.75
CA TYR A 226 -10.52 5.60 10.66
C TYR A 226 -9.87 5.03 9.39
N ALA A 227 -8.83 5.67 8.85
CA ALA A 227 -8.14 5.26 7.63
C ALA A 227 -9.09 5.09 6.41
N GLY A 228 -10.19 5.84 6.36
CA GLY A 228 -11.18 5.79 5.30
C GLY A 228 -12.20 4.65 5.40
N PHE A 229 -12.24 3.92 6.52
CA PHE A 229 -13.32 2.96 6.80
C PHE A 229 -14.60 3.67 7.25
N CYS A 230 -15.74 3.03 6.94
CA CYS A 230 -17.05 3.58 7.22
C CYS A 230 -17.36 3.59 8.73
N PRO A 231 -17.56 4.76 9.36
CA PRO A 231 -17.86 4.84 10.78
C PRO A 231 -19.21 4.19 11.14
N VAL A 232 -20.17 4.22 10.21
CA VAL A 232 -21.49 3.59 10.41
C VAL A 232 -21.36 2.10 10.55
N ALA A 233 -20.60 1.46 9.63
CA ALA A 233 -20.38 0.03 9.67
C ALA A 233 -19.60 -0.37 10.93
N LEU A 234 -18.65 0.46 11.35
CA LEU A 234 -17.87 0.24 12.55
C LEU A 234 -18.74 0.23 13.82
N VAL A 235 -19.65 1.19 13.96
CA VAL A 235 -20.52 1.32 15.14
C VAL A 235 -21.67 0.31 15.06
N SER A 236 -22.47 0.30 13.98
CA SER A 236 -23.65 -0.57 13.86
C SER A 236 -23.30 -2.05 13.75
N GLY A 237 -22.12 -2.36 13.23
CA GLY A 237 -21.58 -3.70 13.10
C GLY A 237 -20.69 -4.14 14.27
N GLN A 238 -20.59 -3.31 15.33
CA GLN A 238 -19.77 -3.62 16.50
C GLN A 238 -18.32 -4.01 16.14
N GLY A 239 -17.69 -3.21 15.27
CA GLY A 239 -16.29 -3.38 14.90
C GLY A 239 -16.03 -3.92 13.48
N PHE A 240 -17.04 -4.05 12.63
CA PHE A 240 -16.79 -4.38 11.22
C PHE A 240 -16.18 -3.20 10.44
N VAL A 241 -15.04 -3.43 9.81
CA VAL A 241 -14.29 -2.44 9.01
C VAL A 241 -14.66 -2.57 7.52
N LEU A 242 -15.70 -1.87 7.10
CA LEU A 242 -16.06 -1.75 5.69
C LEU A 242 -15.43 -0.51 5.07
N PRO A 243 -14.88 -0.59 3.83
CA PRO A 243 -14.36 0.59 3.15
C PRO A 243 -15.46 1.65 2.96
N GLY A 244 -15.10 2.90 3.14
CA GLY A 244 -15.95 4.01 2.77
C GLY A 244 -15.97 4.23 1.26
N ASN A 245 -17.04 4.81 0.74
CA ASN A 245 -17.20 5.12 -0.67
C ASN A 245 -16.90 6.61 -0.94
N ARG A 246 -15.73 6.89 -1.52
CA ARG A 246 -15.32 8.27 -1.85
C ARG A 246 -16.21 8.94 -2.89
N ARG A 247 -16.92 8.17 -3.71
CA ARG A 247 -17.76 8.71 -4.80
C ARG A 247 -19.05 9.38 -4.29
N ILE A 248 -19.54 8.98 -3.12
CA ILE A 248 -20.73 9.57 -2.50
C ILE A 248 -20.45 10.81 -1.67
N GLY A 249 -19.19 11.16 -1.48
CA GLY A 249 -18.74 12.30 -0.68
C GLY A 249 -18.20 11.92 0.68
N TYR A 250 -17.59 12.91 1.35
CA TYR A 250 -17.13 12.81 2.72
C TYR A 250 -18.08 13.57 3.65
N LEU A 251 -18.26 13.07 4.86
CA LEU A 251 -18.95 13.80 5.92
C LEU A 251 -17.92 14.58 6.73
N ARG A 252 -18.10 15.88 6.82
CA ARG A 252 -17.29 16.75 7.67
C ARG A 252 -18.03 17.00 8.98
N TYR A 253 -17.42 16.60 10.09
CA TYR A 253 -17.92 16.83 11.44
C TYR A 253 -16.76 17.25 12.35
N GLU A 254 -16.91 18.34 13.11
CA GLU A 254 -15.86 18.91 13.98
C GLU A 254 -14.48 19.07 13.31
N GLY A 255 -14.46 19.44 12.03
CA GLY A 255 -13.23 19.62 11.27
C GLY A 255 -12.57 18.33 10.76
N LYS A 256 -13.14 17.17 11.07
CA LYS A 256 -12.67 15.84 10.63
C LYS A 256 -13.50 15.33 9.48
N PHE A 257 -12.89 14.47 8.64
CA PHE A 257 -13.53 13.90 7.47
C PHE A 257 -13.74 12.39 7.64
N PHE A 258 -14.95 11.95 7.32
CA PHE A 258 -15.38 10.56 7.44
C PHE A 258 -15.91 10.07 6.10
N SER A 259 -15.58 8.83 5.71
CA SER A 259 -16.04 8.22 4.47
C SER A 259 -17.12 7.18 4.74
N PRO A 260 -18.41 7.47 4.48
CA PRO A 260 -19.49 6.49 4.62
C PRO A 260 -19.45 5.47 3.48
N SER A 261 -19.91 4.24 3.71
CA SER A 261 -19.95 3.18 2.68
C SER A 261 -21.18 3.26 1.78
N THR A 262 -22.30 3.81 2.29
CA THR A 262 -23.55 3.98 1.50
C THR A 262 -24.33 5.19 2.01
N GLY A 263 -25.05 5.89 1.12
CA GLY A 263 -25.90 7.03 1.47
C GLY A 263 -27.10 6.66 2.36
N LYS A 264 -27.64 5.46 2.21
CA LYS A 264 -28.83 4.99 2.96
C LYS A 264 -28.59 4.74 4.46
N LYS A 265 -27.33 4.64 4.91
CA LYS A 265 -26.99 4.26 6.30
C LYS A 265 -26.63 5.41 7.18
N VAL A 266 -26.29 6.56 6.63
CA VAL A 266 -26.03 7.78 7.41
C VAL A 266 -27.26 8.15 8.23
N GLN A 267 -28.46 7.90 7.73
CA GLN A 267 -29.73 8.12 8.45
C GLN A 267 -29.90 7.31 9.75
N ARG A 268 -29.10 6.27 9.98
CA ARG A 268 -29.19 5.45 11.21
C ARG A 268 -28.36 5.95 12.38
N ILE A 269 -27.28 6.71 12.14
CA ILE A 269 -26.40 7.23 13.21
C ILE A 269 -27.09 8.31 14.05
N SER A 270 -27.99 9.08 13.44
CA SER A 270 -28.63 10.24 14.10
C SER A 270 -29.69 9.90 15.12
N ARG A 271 -30.01 8.65 15.35
CA ARG A 271 -31.07 8.23 16.27
C ARG A 271 -30.58 7.62 17.58
N HIS A 272 -29.31 7.65 17.83
CA HIS A 272 -28.65 7.23 19.08
C HIS A 272 -27.62 8.27 19.53
#